data_c5e7cfacf8a0ae88edbf5445d2e08410
#
_entry.id   c5e7cfacf8a0ae88edbf5445d2e08410
#
_cell.length_a   1.000
_cell.length_b   1.000
_cell.length_c   1.000
_cell.angle_alpha   90.00
_cell.angle_beta   90.00
_cell.angle_gamma   90.00
#
_symmetry.space_group_name_H-M   'P 1'
#
loop_
_entity.id
_entity.type
_entity.pdbx_description
1 polymer ?
#
loop_
_entity_poly.entity_id
_entity_poly.type
_entity_poly.pdbx_seq_one_letter_code
_entity_poly.pdbx_strand_id
1 'polypeptide(L)'
;MCSVRAPIRGIIGIMSRRAATLCALLSLLAIMAGFGAWWWSSSGGEQQDAAADLPLPPFPPRIAEGKEYESCLAALANDPAGAIAMADAWLANGGGDGAAHCQGLALIVTGKPEAGAAALEALAERSSATPMARALLLGQAGQARTMVAQPDKAAADASAALALSPADTELFIMRALAEGALERFQDAVMDLDVALQQDGNRVDALVSRAMMHRRLNELDLAQADVSRALALDPDDADALLERGILRERMGDRPGARADWEHARVVDPNSTTADLAQQNLSLLEAGPERR
;
A
#
# COMPACT_ATOMS: atom_id res chain seq x y z
N MET A 1 -19.76 46.53 -20.37
CA MET A 1 -21.01 47.29 -20.20
C MET A 1 -21.25 48.13 -21.43
N CYS A 2 -22.04 47.69 -22.38
CA CYS A 2 -22.61 48.53 -23.44
C CYS A 2 -24.08 48.18 -23.54
N SER A 3 -24.86 49.08 -23.02
CA SER A 3 -26.32 49.11 -23.09
C SER A 3 -26.75 49.54 -24.48
N VAL A 4 -27.53 48.73 -25.18
CA VAL A 4 -28.16 49.14 -26.45
C VAL A 4 -29.61 49.37 -26.20
N ARG A 5 -30.00 50.67 -26.22
CA ARG A 5 -31.37 51.13 -26.44
C ARG A 5 -31.61 51.32 -27.96
N ALA A 6 -32.60 50.70 -28.48
CA ALA A 6 -33.10 50.99 -29.80
C ALA A 6 -33.84 52.36 -29.82
N PRO A 7 -33.75 53.12 -30.93
CA PRO A 7 -34.93 53.41 -31.65
C PRO A 7 -34.81 53.56 -33.19
N ILE A 8 -35.92 53.31 -33.86
CA ILE A 8 -36.54 54.01 -35.03
C ILE A 8 -35.82 53.89 -36.40
N ARG A 9 -36.62 53.38 -37.29
CA ARG A 9 -36.62 53.35 -38.76
C ARG A 9 -35.85 54.47 -39.51
N GLY A 10 -35.11 54.01 -40.51
CA GLY A 10 -34.93 54.71 -41.76
C GLY A 10 -33.50 54.96 -42.17
N ILE A 11 -33.18 54.42 -43.30
CA ILE A 11 -32.13 54.71 -44.25
C ILE A 11 -31.17 53.48 -44.38
N ILE A 12 -31.41 52.77 -45.47
CA ILE A 12 -30.59 51.75 -46.05
C ILE A 12 -29.28 52.41 -46.56
N GLY A 13 -28.18 52.13 -45.85
CA GLY A 13 -26.87 52.43 -46.32
C GLY A 13 -26.11 51.09 -46.48
N ILE A 14 -25.76 50.79 -47.72
CA ILE A 14 -25.01 49.60 -48.13
C ILE A 14 -23.65 49.62 -47.48
N MET A 15 -23.50 49.02 -46.34
CA MET A 15 -22.15 48.71 -45.81
C MET A 15 -21.58 47.54 -46.60
N SER A 16 -20.46 47.80 -47.31
CA SER A 16 -19.76 46.82 -48.12
C SER A 16 -19.36 45.59 -47.29
N ARG A 17 -19.56 44.40 -47.84
CA ARG A 17 -19.20 43.10 -47.23
C ARG A 17 -17.76 43.02 -46.73
N ARG A 18 -16.87 43.93 -47.17
CA ARG A 18 -15.49 44.02 -46.77
C ARG A 18 -15.23 44.64 -45.39
N ALA A 19 -16.10 45.55 -44.93
CA ALA A 19 -16.00 46.15 -43.59
C ALA A 19 -16.44 45.19 -42.49
N ALA A 20 -17.47 44.38 -42.74
CA ALA A 20 -17.97 43.38 -41.80
C ALA A 20 -16.96 42.21 -41.58
N THR A 21 -16.24 41.80 -42.63
CA THR A 21 -15.22 40.77 -42.54
C THR A 21 -13.96 41.24 -41.81
N LEU A 22 -13.56 42.51 -41.95
CA LEU A 22 -12.40 43.06 -41.22
C LEU A 22 -12.68 43.18 -39.72
N CYS A 23 -13.87 43.61 -39.30
CA CYS A 23 -14.25 43.66 -37.89
C CYS A 23 -14.32 42.25 -37.24
N ALA A 24 -14.80 41.24 -37.97
CA ALA A 24 -14.87 39.86 -37.48
C ALA A 24 -13.49 39.25 -37.34
N LEU A 25 -12.55 39.53 -38.26
CA LEU A 25 -11.16 39.03 -38.19
C LEU A 25 -10.35 39.70 -37.10
N LEU A 26 -10.54 40.98 -36.82
CA LEU A 26 -9.87 41.69 -35.73
C LEU A 26 -10.38 41.24 -34.34
N SER A 27 -11.67 40.90 -34.22
CA SER A 27 -12.25 40.36 -32.98
C SER A 27 -11.73 38.96 -32.69
N LEU A 28 -11.55 38.09 -33.70
CA LEU A 28 -11.00 36.74 -33.54
C LEU A 28 -9.49 36.77 -33.17
N LEU A 29 -8.72 37.71 -33.74
CA LEU A 29 -7.30 37.86 -33.38
C LEU A 29 -7.12 38.39 -31.94
N ALA A 30 -7.98 39.24 -31.44
CA ALA A 30 -7.94 39.73 -30.04
C ALA A 30 -8.31 38.63 -29.04
N ILE A 31 -9.26 37.72 -29.41
CA ILE A 31 -9.63 36.57 -28.56
C ILE A 31 -8.51 35.53 -28.52
N MET A 32 -7.88 35.26 -29.66
CA MET A 32 -6.75 34.31 -29.72
C MET A 32 -5.48 34.82 -29.00
N ALA A 33 -5.23 36.13 -29.03
CA ALA A 33 -4.11 36.75 -28.29
C ALA A 33 -4.36 36.78 -26.78
N GLY A 34 -5.62 36.99 -26.35
CA GLY A 34 -6.02 36.94 -24.93
C GLY A 34 -5.95 35.50 -24.35
N PHE A 35 -6.36 34.50 -25.12
CA PHE A 35 -6.28 33.09 -24.70
C PHE A 35 -4.84 32.58 -24.65
N GLY A 36 -3.99 32.96 -25.59
CA GLY A 36 -2.58 32.57 -25.60
C GLY A 36 -1.79 33.18 -24.43
N ALA A 37 -2.07 34.44 -24.09
CA ALA A 37 -1.43 35.10 -22.95
C ALA A 37 -1.91 34.56 -21.59
N TRP A 38 -3.20 34.17 -21.49
CA TRP A 38 -3.75 33.57 -20.27
C TRP A 38 -3.25 32.13 -20.08
N TRP A 39 -3.08 31.37 -21.15
CA TRP A 39 -2.57 30.00 -21.06
C TRP A 39 -1.04 29.98 -20.79
N TRP A 40 -0.30 30.98 -21.24
CA TRP A 40 1.14 31.06 -20.97
C TRP A 40 1.45 31.63 -19.59
N SER A 41 0.57 32.46 -19.02
CA SER A 41 0.72 32.93 -17.64
C SER A 41 0.19 31.93 -16.60
N SER A 42 -0.65 30.96 -17.00
CA SER A 42 -1.14 29.91 -16.09
C SER A 42 -0.36 28.60 -16.17
N SER A 43 0.59 28.44 -17.11
CA SER A 43 1.37 27.22 -17.27
C SER A 43 2.86 27.34 -16.90
N GLY A 44 3.29 28.44 -16.32
CA GLY A 44 4.72 28.65 -16.11
C GLY A 44 5.11 29.41 -14.86
N GLY A 45 4.65 29.05 -13.68
CA GLY A 45 5.14 29.76 -12.49
C GLY A 45 4.85 29.22 -11.11
N GLU A 46 3.88 28.34 -10.94
CA GLU A 46 3.48 27.99 -9.58
C GLU A 46 3.61 26.49 -9.19
N GLN A 47 4.00 25.64 -10.12
CA GLN A 47 4.16 24.21 -9.81
C GLN A 47 5.59 23.79 -9.42
N GLN A 48 6.59 24.65 -9.57
CA GLN A 48 7.96 24.31 -9.16
C GLN A 48 8.30 24.75 -7.73
N ASP A 49 7.66 25.78 -7.20
CA ASP A 49 8.00 26.29 -5.87
C ASP A 49 7.20 25.63 -4.75
N ALA A 50 5.98 25.10 -5.03
CA ALA A 50 5.18 24.38 -4.03
C ALA A 50 5.71 22.94 -3.75
N ALA A 51 6.48 22.37 -4.66
CA ALA A 51 7.13 21.07 -4.45
C ALA A 51 8.45 21.17 -3.67
N ALA A 52 9.03 22.38 -3.56
CA ALA A 52 10.27 22.60 -2.81
C ALA A 52 10.05 22.81 -1.30
N ASP A 53 8.82 23.16 -0.89
CA ASP A 53 8.47 23.42 0.51
C ASP A 53 7.69 22.28 1.19
N LEU A 54 7.37 21.19 0.50
CA LEU A 54 6.91 19.98 1.16
C LEU A 54 8.12 19.35 1.84
N PRO A 55 8.11 19.14 3.17
CA PRO A 55 9.15 18.35 3.80
C PRO A 55 9.12 17.00 3.07
N LEU A 56 10.23 16.66 2.41
CA LEU A 56 10.42 15.32 1.87
C LEU A 56 10.08 14.37 3.02
N PRO A 57 9.19 13.38 2.83
CA PRO A 57 8.95 12.40 3.86
C PRO A 57 10.33 11.88 4.27
N PRO A 58 10.61 11.77 5.58
CA PRO A 58 11.90 11.29 6.02
C PRO A 58 12.15 10.00 5.24
N PHE A 59 13.28 9.94 4.53
CA PHE A 59 13.69 8.70 3.87
C PHE A 59 13.53 7.57 4.90
N PRO A 60 13.01 6.38 4.50
CA PRO A 60 12.91 5.29 5.46
C PRO A 60 14.26 5.15 6.15
N PRO A 61 14.30 4.97 7.47
CA PRO A 61 15.53 4.96 8.23
C PRO A 61 16.44 3.89 7.65
N ARG A 62 17.57 4.32 7.09
CA ARG A 62 18.54 3.42 6.48
C ARG A 62 19.55 2.98 7.53
N ILE A 63 19.95 1.72 7.47
CA ILE A 63 21.00 1.19 8.34
C ILE A 63 22.40 1.61 7.84
N ALA A 64 22.54 1.91 6.55
CA ALA A 64 23.77 2.35 5.92
C ALA A 64 23.48 3.16 4.65
N GLU A 65 24.51 3.79 4.11
CA GLU A 65 24.50 4.57 2.86
C GLU A 65 25.74 4.23 2.03
N GLY A 66 25.74 4.63 0.75
CA GLY A 66 26.89 4.48 -0.13
C GLY A 66 26.65 3.53 -1.31
N LYS A 67 27.55 3.59 -2.30
CA LYS A 67 27.40 2.85 -3.56
C LYS A 67 27.40 1.33 -3.36
N GLU A 68 28.23 0.84 -2.49
CA GLU A 68 28.34 -0.60 -2.17
C GLU A 68 27.02 -1.12 -1.61
N TYR A 69 26.41 -0.35 -0.71
CA TYR A 69 25.11 -0.69 -0.12
C TYR A 69 24.00 -0.69 -1.14
N GLU A 70 23.89 0.40 -1.95
CA GLU A 70 22.90 0.49 -3.02
C GLU A 70 23.08 -0.63 -4.07
N SER A 71 24.34 -0.96 -4.43
CA SER A 71 24.61 -2.04 -5.37
C SER A 71 24.22 -3.39 -4.82
N CYS A 72 24.46 -3.64 -3.52
CA CYS A 72 24.06 -4.86 -2.87
C CYS A 72 22.54 -5.00 -2.78
N LEU A 73 21.82 -3.93 -2.42
CA LEU A 73 20.34 -3.95 -2.40
C LEU A 73 19.76 -4.16 -3.80
N ALA A 74 20.36 -3.55 -4.84
CA ALA A 74 19.92 -3.76 -6.22
C ALA A 74 20.15 -5.20 -6.71
N ALA A 75 21.22 -5.85 -6.24
CA ALA A 75 21.51 -7.24 -6.56
C ALA A 75 20.47 -8.22 -5.98
N LEU A 76 19.83 -7.88 -4.86
CA LEU A 76 18.79 -8.75 -4.24
C LEU A 76 17.65 -9.09 -5.22
N ALA A 77 17.29 -8.17 -6.11
CA ALA A 77 16.21 -8.38 -7.07
C ALA A 77 16.66 -9.13 -8.34
N ASN A 78 17.93 -8.94 -8.77
CA ASN A 78 18.41 -9.41 -10.07
C ASN A 78 19.33 -10.62 -9.99
N ASP A 79 20.13 -10.72 -8.93
CA ASP A 79 21.10 -11.80 -8.66
C ASP A 79 21.23 -12.03 -7.15
N PRO A 80 20.23 -12.65 -6.49
CA PRO A 80 20.26 -12.89 -5.05
C PRO A 80 21.49 -13.69 -4.58
N ALA A 81 21.95 -14.65 -5.38
CA ALA A 81 23.14 -15.45 -5.04
C ALA A 81 24.41 -14.60 -5.11
N GLY A 82 24.54 -13.73 -6.12
CA GLY A 82 25.61 -12.74 -6.22
C GLY A 82 25.56 -11.72 -5.09
N ALA A 83 24.37 -11.35 -4.62
CA ALA A 83 24.20 -10.45 -3.47
C ALA A 83 24.80 -11.04 -2.18
N ILE A 84 24.65 -12.35 -1.92
CA ILE A 84 25.31 -13.03 -0.78
C ILE A 84 26.84 -12.91 -0.92
N ALA A 85 27.38 -13.29 -2.07
CA ALA A 85 28.83 -13.26 -2.28
C ALA A 85 29.39 -11.83 -2.17
N MET A 86 28.67 -10.84 -2.67
CA MET A 86 29.00 -9.43 -2.53
C MET A 86 28.98 -9.00 -1.06
N ALA A 87 27.93 -9.33 -0.31
CA ALA A 87 27.81 -8.99 1.10
C ALA A 87 28.93 -9.64 1.94
N ASP A 88 29.24 -10.92 1.69
CA ASP A 88 30.30 -11.65 2.38
C ASP A 88 31.67 -11.03 2.13
N ALA A 89 31.97 -10.70 0.86
CA ALA A 89 33.22 -10.02 0.49
C ALA A 89 33.31 -8.61 1.12
N TRP A 90 32.19 -7.90 1.15
CA TRP A 90 32.13 -6.56 1.75
C TRP A 90 32.27 -6.62 3.27
N LEU A 91 31.65 -7.59 3.94
CA LEU A 91 31.86 -7.85 5.39
C LEU A 91 33.33 -8.12 5.71
N ALA A 92 33.98 -8.98 4.93
CA ALA A 92 35.40 -9.31 5.10
C ALA A 92 36.33 -8.07 4.95
N ASN A 93 35.89 -7.05 4.21
CA ASN A 93 36.58 -5.80 4.00
C ASN A 93 36.08 -4.64 4.88
N GLY A 94 35.38 -4.92 5.94
CA GLY A 94 34.94 -3.91 6.91
C GLY A 94 33.65 -3.19 6.55
N GLY A 95 32.78 -3.80 5.76
CA GLY A 95 31.51 -3.21 5.30
C GLY A 95 30.46 -2.94 6.40
N GLY A 96 30.74 -3.35 7.63
CA GLY A 96 29.95 -2.99 8.81
C GLY A 96 28.47 -3.39 8.72
N ASP A 97 27.61 -2.51 9.26
CA ASP A 97 26.16 -2.75 9.35
C ASP A 97 25.48 -2.85 7.97
N GLY A 98 25.97 -2.09 6.98
CA GLY A 98 25.42 -2.15 5.61
C GLY A 98 25.61 -3.50 4.95
N ALA A 99 26.82 -4.08 5.06
CA ALA A 99 27.12 -5.40 4.53
C ALA A 99 26.33 -6.50 5.27
N ALA A 100 26.23 -6.40 6.61
CA ALA A 100 25.45 -7.34 7.42
C ALA A 100 23.95 -7.30 7.10
N HIS A 101 23.39 -6.10 6.88
CA HIS A 101 21.99 -5.95 6.47
C HIS A 101 21.74 -6.59 5.11
N CYS A 102 22.59 -6.27 4.11
CA CYS A 102 22.46 -6.87 2.78
C CYS A 102 22.59 -8.40 2.84
N GLN A 103 23.51 -8.95 3.64
CA GLN A 103 23.64 -10.39 3.84
C GLN A 103 22.37 -11.01 4.43
N GLY A 104 21.77 -10.39 5.47
CA GLY A 104 20.53 -10.85 6.06
C GLY A 104 19.39 -10.91 5.05
N LEU A 105 19.21 -9.85 4.25
CA LEU A 105 18.21 -9.82 3.18
C LEU A 105 18.50 -10.84 2.08
N ALA A 106 19.76 -11.00 1.66
CA ALA A 106 20.16 -11.97 0.66
C ALA A 106 19.88 -13.41 1.10
N LEU A 107 20.06 -13.72 2.39
CA LEU A 107 19.67 -15.02 2.96
C LEU A 107 18.15 -15.24 2.84
N ILE A 108 17.34 -14.23 3.13
CA ILE A 108 15.87 -14.33 3.02
C ILE A 108 15.46 -14.65 1.57
N VAL A 109 15.90 -13.84 0.61
CA VAL A 109 15.48 -13.97 -0.78
C VAL A 109 16.05 -15.21 -1.49
N THR A 110 17.10 -15.82 -0.93
CA THR A 110 17.66 -17.10 -1.41
C THR A 110 17.07 -18.33 -0.71
N GLY A 111 15.95 -18.19 0.01
CA GLY A 111 15.21 -19.27 0.63
C GLY A 111 15.78 -19.75 1.98
N LYS A 112 16.51 -18.89 2.67
CA LYS A 112 17.02 -19.14 4.03
C LYS A 112 16.46 -18.10 5.02
N PRO A 113 15.12 -17.90 5.10
CA PRO A 113 14.53 -16.81 5.87
C PRO A 113 14.83 -16.91 7.38
N GLU A 114 14.94 -18.09 7.95
CA GLU A 114 15.33 -18.24 9.36
C GLU A 114 16.73 -17.69 9.65
N ALA A 115 17.69 -18.00 8.79
CA ALA A 115 19.06 -17.52 8.94
C ALA A 115 19.15 -16.01 8.71
N GLY A 116 18.37 -15.51 7.74
CA GLY A 116 18.26 -14.08 7.47
C GLY A 116 17.66 -13.32 8.64
N ALA A 117 16.54 -13.81 9.22
CA ALA A 117 15.94 -13.24 10.42
C ALA A 117 16.93 -13.17 11.58
N ALA A 118 17.60 -14.27 11.90
CA ALA A 118 18.59 -14.30 12.98
C ALA A 118 19.76 -13.33 12.74
N ALA A 119 20.19 -13.16 11.49
CA ALA A 119 21.23 -12.18 11.14
C ALA A 119 20.76 -10.74 11.35
N LEU A 120 19.50 -10.42 11.00
CA LEU A 120 18.90 -9.10 11.18
C LEU A 120 18.63 -8.79 12.66
N GLU A 121 18.15 -9.75 13.44
CA GLU A 121 17.99 -9.64 14.90
C GLU A 121 19.35 -9.31 15.57
N ALA A 122 20.38 -10.11 15.28
CA ALA A 122 21.73 -9.89 15.80
C ALA A 122 22.32 -8.54 15.35
N LEU A 123 22.00 -8.09 14.15
CA LEU A 123 22.40 -6.75 13.68
C LEU A 123 21.66 -5.66 14.45
N ALA A 124 20.35 -5.79 14.66
CA ALA A 124 19.56 -4.82 15.41
C ALA A 124 20.05 -4.66 16.87
N GLU A 125 20.52 -5.72 17.48
CA GLU A 125 21.07 -5.68 18.85
C GLU A 125 22.39 -4.90 18.94
N ARG A 126 23.34 -5.15 18.03
CA ARG A 126 24.71 -4.60 18.09
C ARG A 126 24.88 -3.25 17.39
N SER A 127 23.97 -2.90 16.48
CA SER A 127 24.08 -1.69 15.66
C SER A 127 23.95 -0.43 16.50
N SER A 128 24.78 0.56 16.22
CA SER A 128 24.67 1.93 16.76
C SER A 128 23.76 2.84 15.96
N ALA A 129 23.06 2.30 14.95
CA ALA A 129 22.09 3.04 14.14
C ALA A 129 20.92 3.58 14.99
N THR A 130 20.14 4.49 14.41
CA THR A 130 18.99 5.08 15.10
C THR A 130 17.98 4.00 15.55
N PRO A 131 17.21 4.24 16.62
CA PRO A 131 16.17 3.31 17.05
C PRO A 131 15.23 2.89 15.91
N MET A 132 14.85 3.84 15.06
CA MET A 132 13.98 3.59 13.91
C MET A 132 14.64 2.67 12.85
N ALA A 133 15.95 2.83 12.57
CA ALA A 133 16.67 1.94 11.67
C ALA A 133 16.80 0.52 12.24
N ARG A 134 16.99 0.39 13.55
CA ARG A 134 17.01 -0.88 14.25
C ARG A 134 15.62 -1.55 14.29
N ALA A 135 14.54 -0.75 14.43
CA ALA A 135 13.18 -1.23 14.33
C ALA A 135 12.89 -1.82 12.94
N LEU A 136 13.39 -1.18 11.87
CA LEU A 136 13.29 -1.71 10.51
C LEU A 136 13.91 -3.13 10.38
N LEU A 137 15.09 -3.35 10.97
CA LEU A 137 15.74 -4.67 10.94
C LEU A 137 14.89 -5.74 11.63
N LEU A 138 14.32 -5.41 12.79
CA LEU A 138 13.44 -6.31 13.53
C LEU A 138 12.11 -6.56 12.76
N GLY A 139 11.55 -5.54 12.12
CA GLY A 139 10.38 -5.71 11.26
C GLY A 139 10.66 -6.67 10.09
N GLN A 140 11.81 -6.53 9.44
CA GLN A 140 12.24 -7.45 8.38
C GLN A 140 12.50 -8.88 8.91
N ALA A 141 13.05 -9.01 10.12
CA ALA A 141 13.22 -10.31 10.77
C ALA A 141 11.85 -10.96 11.04
N GLY A 142 10.89 -10.23 11.62
CA GLY A 142 9.53 -10.71 11.85
C GLY A 142 8.82 -11.13 10.58
N GLN A 143 8.99 -10.38 9.48
CA GLN A 143 8.46 -10.76 8.18
C GLN A 143 9.08 -12.08 7.68
N ALA A 144 10.39 -12.27 7.83
CA ALA A 144 11.06 -13.50 7.48
C ALA A 144 10.61 -14.69 8.36
N ARG A 145 10.28 -14.45 9.64
CA ARG A 145 9.69 -15.46 10.55
C ARG A 145 8.30 -15.89 10.10
N THR A 146 7.50 -14.95 9.60
CA THR A 146 6.17 -15.25 9.03
C THR A 146 6.27 -16.17 7.82
N MET A 147 7.27 -15.98 6.94
CA MET A 147 7.50 -16.84 5.76
C MET A 147 7.75 -18.33 6.13
N VAL A 148 8.23 -18.61 7.33
CA VAL A 148 8.50 -19.96 7.80
C VAL A 148 7.56 -20.44 8.91
N ALA A 149 6.40 -19.79 9.02
CA ALA A 149 5.34 -20.11 9.96
C ALA A 149 5.85 -20.18 11.43
N GLN A 150 6.64 -19.19 11.84
CA GLN A 150 7.09 -18.98 13.22
C GLN A 150 6.43 -17.73 13.84
N PRO A 151 5.10 -17.76 14.07
CA PRO A 151 4.36 -16.58 14.49
C PRO A 151 4.74 -16.09 15.91
N ASP A 152 5.21 -16.97 16.79
CA ASP A 152 5.72 -16.62 18.11
C ASP A 152 6.93 -15.70 18.03
N LYS A 153 7.86 -15.99 17.13
CA LYS A 153 9.04 -15.16 16.90
C LYS A 153 8.69 -13.89 16.13
N ALA A 154 7.80 -13.97 15.14
CA ALA A 154 7.34 -12.80 14.42
C ALA A 154 6.66 -11.77 15.36
N ALA A 155 5.83 -12.22 16.31
CA ALA A 155 5.22 -11.36 17.31
C ALA A 155 6.27 -10.76 18.28
N ALA A 156 7.30 -11.53 18.65
CA ALA A 156 8.39 -11.05 19.48
C ALA A 156 9.22 -9.97 18.76
N ASP A 157 9.58 -10.20 17.49
CA ASP A 157 10.33 -9.24 16.68
C ASP A 157 9.53 -7.94 16.46
N ALA A 158 8.24 -8.04 16.14
CA ALA A 158 7.36 -6.88 16.00
C ALA A 158 7.24 -6.10 17.32
N SER A 159 7.16 -6.79 18.47
CA SER A 159 7.11 -6.15 19.79
C SER A 159 8.42 -5.44 20.12
N ALA A 160 9.57 -6.05 19.80
CA ALA A 160 10.87 -5.41 19.97
C ALA A 160 11.04 -4.20 19.04
N ALA A 161 10.55 -4.29 17.81
CA ALA A 161 10.54 -3.20 16.86
C ALA A 161 9.66 -2.03 17.35
N LEU A 162 8.46 -2.31 17.86
CA LEU A 162 7.55 -1.31 18.44
C LEU A 162 8.13 -0.63 19.69
N ALA A 163 8.96 -1.30 20.47
CA ALA A 163 9.68 -0.67 21.56
C ALA A 163 10.67 0.41 21.10
N LEU A 164 11.16 0.31 19.86
CA LEU A 164 12.07 1.26 19.23
C LEU A 164 11.34 2.29 18.35
N SER A 165 10.19 1.94 17.77
CA SER A 165 9.35 2.78 16.92
C SER A 165 7.87 2.60 17.29
N PRO A 166 7.42 3.23 18.42
CA PRO A 166 6.10 2.95 18.99
C PRO A 166 4.90 3.51 18.22
N ALA A 167 5.13 4.25 17.14
CA ALA A 167 4.09 4.82 16.29
C ALA A 167 4.07 4.23 14.87
N ASP A 168 4.75 3.12 14.65
CA ASP A 168 4.85 2.49 13.33
C ASP A 168 3.63 1.59 13.07
N THR A 169 2.76 2.02 12.17
CA THR A 169 1.52 1.32 11.80
C THR A 169 1.77 -0.07 11.25
N GLU A 170 2.83 -0.24 10.43
CA GLU A 170 3.16 -1.54 9.82
C GLU A 170 3.54 -2.59 10.88
N LEU A 171 4.23 -2.15 11.94
CA LEU A 171 4.64 -3.05 13.02
C LEU A 171 3.44 -3.51 13.86
N PHE A 172 2.42 -2.65 14.05
CA PHE A 172 1.16 -3.06 14.69
C PHE A 172 0.43 -4.10 13.84
N ILE A 173 0.31 -3.87 12.53
CA ILE A 173 -0.33 -4.83 11.61
C ILE A 173 0.43 -6.16 11.61
N MET A 174 1.76 -6.10 11.53
CA MET A 174 2.61 -7.30 11.56
C MET A 174 2.40 -8.10 12.85
N ARG A 175 2.40 -7.43 14.02
CA ARG A 175 2.17 -8.11 15.30
C ARG A 175 0.77 -8.70 15.35
N ALA A 176 -0.25 -7.98 14.92
CA ALA A 176 -1.61 -8.47 14.86
C ALA A 176 -1.76 -9.73 14.01
N LEU A 177 -1.11 -9.79 12.84
CA LEU A 177 -1.14 -10.99 12.00
C LEU A 177 -0.45 -12.18 12.69
N ALA A 178 0.66 -11.93 13.36
CA ALA A 178 1.37 -12.96 14.12
C ALA A 178 0.54 -13.44 15.33
N GLU A 179 -0.08 -12.53 16.09
CA GLU A 179 -0.98 -12.85 17.20
C GLU A 179 -2.23 -13.60 16.73
N GLY A 180 -2.80 -13.21 15.58
CA GLY A 180 -3.89 -13.92 14.93
C GLY A 180 -3.54 -15.37 14.56
N ALA A 181 -2.31 -15.60 14.08
CA ALA A 181 -1.80 -16.95 13.79
C ALA A 181 -1.57 -17.78 15.07
N LEU A 182 -1.36 -17.12 16.21
CA LEU A 182 -1.30 -17.76 17.55
C LEU A 182 -2.66 -17.90 18.20
N GLU A 183 -3.75 -17.61 17.50
CA GLU A 183 -5.13 -17.61 17.98
C GLU A 183 -5.39 -16.59 19.11
N ARG A 184 -4.57 -15.58 19.27
CA ARG A 184 -4.71 -14.47 20.22
C ARG A 184 -5.50 -13.33 19.59
N PHE A 185 -6.74 -13.62 19.20
CA PHE A 185 -7.53 -12.73 18.35
C PHE A 185 -7.83 -11.38 18.98
N GLN A 186 -8.02 -11.31 20.33
CA GLN A 186 -8.25 -10.05 21.04
C GLN A 186 -7.02 -9.14 20.99
N ASP A 187 -5.81 -9.71 21.18
CA ASP A 187 -4.56 -8.96 21.11
C ASP A 187 -4.34 -8.42 19.69
N ALA A 188 -4.65 -9.25 18.68
CA ALA A 188 -4.60 -8.83 17.27
C ALA A 188 -5.59 -7.68 16.98
N VAL A 189 -6.82 -7.74 17.49
CA VAL A 189 -7.80 -6.63 17.33
C VAL A 189 -7.28 -5.35 17.96
N MET A 190 -6.68 -5.40 19.16
CA MET A 190 -6.14 -4.21 19.82
C MET A 190 -5.05 -3.53 18.98
N ASP A 191 -4.15 -4.29 18.38
CA ASP A 191 -3.11 -3.76 17.50
C ASP A 191 -3.68 -3.15 16.21
N LEU A 192 -4.66 -3.83 15.60
CA LEU A 192 -5.34 -3.32 14.40
C LEU A 192 -6.19 -2.08 14.70
N ASP A 193 -6.74 -1.96 15.89
CA ASP A 193 -7.41 -0.73 16.34
C ASP A 193 -6.44 0.44 16.38
N VAL A 194 -5.21 0.23 16.90
CA VAL A 194 -4.18 1.28 16.89
C VAL A 194 -3.78 1.65 15.46
N ALA A 195 -3.57 0.66 14.60
CA ALA A 195 -3.23 0.90 13.19
C ALA A 195 -4.33 1.72 12.49
N LEU A 196 -5.60 1.36 12.67
CA LEU A 196 -6.75 2.03 12.07
C LEU A 196 -7.09 3.38 12.71
N GLN A 197 -6.64 3.65 13.94
CA GLN A 197 -6.70 5.00 14.52
C GLN A 197 -5.69 5.94 13.88
N GLN A 198 -4.54 5.44 13.46
CA GLN A 198 -3.51 6.23 12.77
C GLN A 198 -3.89 6.47 11.31
N ASP A 199 -4.31 5.42 10.60
CA ASP A 199 -4.81 5.50 9.23
C ASP A 199 -6.05 4.62 9.07
N GLY A 200 -7.22 5.26 9.16
CA GLY A 200 -8.49 4.58 9.06
C GLY A 200 -8.83 4.04 7.67
N ASN A 201 -8.04 4.32 6.64
CA ASN A 201 -8.28 3.89 5.27
C ASN A 201 -7.39 2.71 4.82
N ARG A 202 -6.68 2.09 5.75
CA ARG A 202 -5.89 0.89 5.49
C ARG A 202 -6.81 -0.30 5.24
N VAL A 203 -6.95 -0.68 3.96
CA VAL A 203 -7.79 -1.82 3.54
C VAL A 203 -7.29 -3.12 4.16
N ASP A 204 -6.00 -3.36 4.13
CA ASP A 204 -5.34 -4.54 4.72
C ASP A 204 -5.62 -4.69 6.23
N ALA A 205 -5.56 -3.59 6.99
CA ALA A 205 -5.86 -3.59 8.42
C ALA A 205 -7.36 -3.83 8.69
N LEU A 206 -8.26 -3.27 7.86
CA LEU A 206 -9.70 -3.50 7.95
C LEU A 206 -10.03 -4.98 7.70
N VAL A 207 -9.49 -5.57 6.64
CA VAL A 207 -9.70 -6.98 6.31
C VAL A 207 -9.13 -7.88 7.41
N SER A 208 -7.92 -7.59 7.88
CA SER A 208 -7.30 -8.34 8.98
C SER A 208 -8.14 -8.28 10.26
N ARG A 209 -8.68 -7.10 10.63
CA ARG A 209 -9.53 -6.97 11.81
C ARG A 209 -10.87 -7.69 11.64
N ALA A 210 -11.45 -7.66 10.44
CA ALA A 210 -12.64 -8.44 10.13
C ALA A 210 -12.41 -9.95 10.31
N MET A 211 -11.27 -10.45 9.86
CA MET A 211 -10.87 -11.85 10.08
C MET A 211 -10.80 -12.18 11.58
N MET A 212 -10.22 -11.32 12.40
CA MET A 212 -10.15 -11.52 13.86
C MET A 212 -11.53 -11.49 14.50
N HIS A 213 -12.37 -10.50 14.17
CA HIS A 213 -13.76 -10.42 14.64
C HIS A 213 -14.56 -11.67 14.24
N ARG A 214 -14.39 -12.17 13.01
CA ARG A 214 -15.04 -13.42 12.59
C ARG A 214 -14.59 -14.61 13.44
N ARG A 215 -13.29 -14.72 13.78
CA ARG A 215 -12.77 -15.77 14.64
C ARG A 215 -13.29 -15.66 16.08
N LEU A 216 -13.57 -14.45 16.56
CA LEU A 216 -14.22 -14.16 17.83
C LEU A 216 -15.74 -14.36 17.78
N ASN A 217 -16.30 -14.71 16.61
CA ASN A 217 -17.74 -14.78 16.35
C ASN A 217 -18.50 -13.45 16.50
N GLU A 218 -17.82 -12.34 16.31
CA GLU A 218 -18.34 -10.97 16.31
C GLU A 218 -18.69 -10.55 14.88
N LEU A 219 -19.69 -11.26 14.30
CA LEU A 219 -19.96 -11.20 12.86
C LEU A 219 -20.41 -9.82 12.37
N ASP A 220 -21.12 -9.05 13.20
CA ASP A 220 -21.54 -7.68 12.83
C ASP A 220 -20.35 -6.73 12.69
N LEU A 221 -19.35 -6.84 13.58
CA LEU A 221 -18.12 -6.06 13.51
C LEU A 221 -17.29 -6.45 12.28
N ALA A 222 -17.15 -7.76 12.03
CA ALA A 222 -16.48 -8.25 10.84
C ALA A 222 -17.13 -7.73 9.54
N GLN A 223 -18.48 -7.76 9.49
CA GLN A 223 -19.23 -7.25 8.33
C GLN A 223 -19.05 -5.74 8.12
N ALA A 224 -18.99 -4.96 9.21
CA ALA A 224 -18.75 -3.52 9.13
C ALA A 224 -17.37 -3.21 8.53
N ASP A 225 -16.32 -3.89 9.00
CA ASP A 225 -14.95 -3.69 8.52
C ASP A 225 -14.80 -4.09 7.06
N VAL A 226 -15.28 -5.26 6.66
CA VAL A 226 -15.24 -5.72 5.25
C VAL A 226 -16.03 -4.78 4.34
N SER A 227 -17.20 -4.28 4.81
CA SER A 227 -17.99 -3.33 4.03
C SER A 227 -17.24 -2.02 3.81
N ARG A 228 -16.49 -1.56 4.82
CA ARG A 228 -15.63 -0.38 4.72
C ARG A 228 -14.44 -0.63 3.80
N ALA A 229 -13.78 -1.76 3.90
CA ALA A 229 -12.68 -2.16 3.01
C ALA A 229 -13.12 -2.13 1.55
N LEU A 230 -14.24 -2.76 1.21
CA LEU A 230 -14.79 -2.79 -0.15
C LEU A 230 -15.41 -1.47 -0.63
N ALA A 231 -15.70 -0.54 0.27
CA ALA A 231 -16.05 0.83 -0.11
C ALA A 231 -14.82 1.66 -0.51
N LEU A 232 -13.63 1.33 0.04
CA LEU A 232 -12.35 1.95 -0.31
C LEU A 232 -11.75 1.31 -1.56
N ASP A 233 -11.75 -0.01 -1.62
CA ASP A 233 -11.31 -0.80 -2.77
C ASP A 233 -12.32 -1.91 -3.08
N PRO A 234 -13.21 -1.70 -4.09
CA PRO A 234 -14.23 -2.68 -4.47
C PRO A 234 -13.68 -3.99 -5.03
N ASP A 235 -12.43 -3.97 -5.49
CA ASP A 235 -11.76 -5.11 -6.13
C ASP A 235 -10.67 -5.73 -5.23
N ASP A 236 -10.64 -5.40 -3.92
CA ASP A 236 -9.74 -6.08 -2.99
C ASP A 236 -10.12 -7.55 -2.83
N ALA A 237 -9.25 -8.45 -3.28
CA ALA A 237 -9.52 -9.88 -3.34
C ALA A 237 -9.69 -10.51 -1.96
N ASP A 238 -8.93 -10.04 -0.95
CA ASP A 238 -9.00 -10.57 0.42
C ASP A 238 -10.28 -10.12 1.12
N ALA A 239 -10.72 -8.88 0.90
CA ALA A 239 -11.99 -8.38 1.40
C ALA A 239 -13.18 -9.12 0.76
N LEU A 240 -13.11 -9.40 -0.56
CA LEU A 240 -14.12 -10.20 -1.25
C LEU A 240 -14.15 -11.63 -0.70
N LEU A 241 -13.01 -12.26 -0.49
CA LEU A 241 -12.92 -13.60 0.10
C LEU A 241 -13.57 -13.61 1.49
N GLU A 242 -13.22 -12.66 2.35
CA GLU A 242 -13.72 -12.58 3.72
C GLU A 242 -15.22 -12.27 3.75
N ARG A 243 -15.73 -11.37 2.89
CA ARG A 243 -17.17 -11.10 2.77
C ARG A 243 -17.93 -12.33 2.33
N GLY A 244 -17.39 -13.10 1.41
CA GLY A 244 -17.97 -14.37 0.97
C GLY A 244 -18.08 -15.37 2.13
N ILE A 245 -17.06 -15.48 2.98
CA ILE A 245 -17.08 -16.34 4.17
C ILE A 245 -18.16 -15.88 5.16
N LEU A 246 -18.26 -14.58 5.40
CA LEU A 246 -19.28 -14.01 6.28
C LEU A 246 -20.70 -14.25 5.75
N ARG A 247 -20.92 -14.02 4.44
CA ARG A 247 -22.21 -14.27 3.77
C ARG A 247 -22.63 -15.74 3.85
N GLU A 248 -21.70 -16.67 3.64
CA GLU A 248 -21.99 -18.10 3.77
C GLU A 248 -22.42 -18.45 5.20
N ARG A 249 -21.70 -17.93 6.21
CA ARG A 249 -22.07 -18.12 7.63
C ARG A 249 -23.45 -17.55 7.96
N MET A 250 -23.84 -16.44 7.35
CA MET A 250 -25.16 -15.81 7.51
C MET A 250 -26.24 -16.43 6.62
N GLY A 251 -25.90 -17.44 5.80
CA GLY A 251 -26.84 -18.16 4.93
C GLY A 251 -27.07 -17.54 3.56
N ASP A 252 -26.39 -16.42 3.22
CA ASP A 252 -26.42 -15.83 1.87
C ASP A 252 -25.44 -16.56 0.95
N ARG A 253 -25.80 -17.78 0.57
CA ARG A 253 -24.99 -18.62 -0.32
C ARG A 253 -24.83 -18.03 -1.74
N PRO A 254 -25.87 -17.40 -2.35
CA PRO A 254 -25.70 -16.74 -3.64
C PRO A 254 -24.71 -15.58 -3.59
N GLY A 255 -24.78 -14.73 -2.56
CA GLY A 255 -23.84 -13.63 -2.36
C GLY A 255 -22.42 -14.10 -2.08
N ALA A 256 -22.25 -15.15 -1.27
CA ALA A 256 -20.95 -15.77 -1.02
C ALA A 256 -20.30 -16.28 -2.32
N ARG A 257 -21.09 -16.99 -3.16
CA ARG A 257 -20.62 -17.45 -4.48
C ARG A 257 -20.12 -16.28 -5.35
N ALA A 258 -20.92 -15.23 -5.45
CA ALA A 258 -20.58 -14.07 -6.28
C ALA A 258 -19.28 -13.39 -5.82
N ASP A 259 -19.08 -13.25 -4.50
CA ASP A 259 -17.86 -12.66 -3.95
C ASP A 259 -16.62 -13.53 -4.23
N TRP A 260 -16.72 -14.85 -4.05
CA TRP A 260 -15.58 -15.75 -4.32
C TRP A 260 -15.26 -15.86 -5.82
N GLU A 261 -16.26 -15.84 -6.69
CA GLU A 261 -16.06 -15.77 -8.14
C GLU A 261 -15.36 -14.48 -8.53
N HIS A 262 -15.71 -13.34 -7.90
CA HIS A 262 -15.07 -12.05 -8.14
C HIS A 262 -13.62 -12.05 -7.63
N ALA A 263 -13.36 -12.50 -6.41
CA ALA A 263 -12.00 -12.59 -5.85
C ALA A 263 -11.04 -13.36 -6.79
N ARG A 264 -11.50 -14.47 -7.38
CA ARG A 264 -10.71 -15.24 -8.35
C ARG A 264 -10.41 -14.52 -9.67
N VAL A 265 -11.29 -13.61 -10.08
CA VAL A 265 -11.11 -12.83 -11.33
C VAL A 265 -10.13 -11.68 -11.10
N VAL A 266 -10.16 -11.08 -9.93
CA VAL A 266 -9.30 -9.92 -9.58
C VAL A 266 -7.83 -10.32 -9.54
N ASP A 267 -7.48 -11.40 -8.85
CA ASP A 267 -6.10 -11.89 -8.77
C ASP A 267 -6.05 -13.42 -8.93
N PRO A 268 -6.08 -13.91 -10.19
CA PRO A 268 -6.27 -15.33 -10.47
C PRO A 268 -5.10 -16.24 -10.07
N ASN A 269 -3.93 -15.68 -9.74
CA ASN A 269 -2.74 -16.44 -9.38
C ASN A 269 -2.37 -16.30 -7.89
N SER A 270 -3.25 -15.73 -7.08
CA SER A 270 -3.05 -15.54 -5.64
C SER A 270 -3.50 -16.74 -4.82
N THR A 271 -2.97 -16.83 -3.60
CA THR A 271 -3.49 -17.77 -2.58
C THR A 271 -4.95 -17.48 -2.23
N THR A 272 -5.38 -16.23 -2.34
CA THR A 272 -6.77 -15.81 -2.14
C THR A 272 -7.70 -16.41 -3.18
N ALA A 273 -7.27 -16.44 -4.46
CA ALA A 273 -8.02 -17.12 -5.51
C ALA A 273 -8.14 -18.63 -5.27
N ASP A 274 -7.08 -19.28 -4.80
CA ASP A 274 -7.09 -20.70 -4.46
C ASP A 274 -8.07 -20.98 -3.29
N LEU A 275 -8.06 -20.15 -2.25
CA LEU A 275 -9.00 -20.24 -1.13
C LEU A 275 -10.45 -19.98 -1.57
N ALA A 276 -10.67 -18.99 -2.44
CA ALA A 276 -11.99 -18.71 -3.02
C ALA A 276 -12.50 -19.91 -3.84
N GLN A 277 -11.64 -20.53 -4.66
CA GLN A 277 -11.98 -21.74 -5.40
C GLN A 277 -12.32 -22.91 -4.48
N GLN A 278 -11.56 -23.09 -3.39
CA GLN A 278 -11.85 -24.11 -2.40
C GLN A 278 -13.22 -23.91 -1.76
N ASN A 279 -13.54 -22.66 -1.35
CA ASN A 279 -14.83 -22.31 -0.78
C ASN A 279 -15.99 -22.56 -1.77
N LEU A 280 -15.83 -22.22 -3.05
CA LEU A 280 -16.80 -22.51 -4.10
C LEU A 280 -17.06 -24.01 -4.22
N SER A 281 -16.00 -24.81 -4.23
CA SER A 281 -16.12 -26.28 -4.31
C SER A 281 -16.85 -26.87 -3.10
N LEU A 282 -16.58 -26.34 -1.89
CA LEU A 282 -17.29 -26.74 -0.65
C LEU A 282 -18.78 -26.33 -0.68
N LEU A 283 -19.06 -25.14 -1.23
CA LEU A 283 -20.43 -24.64 -1.38
C LEU A 283 -21.24 -25.55 -2.34
N GLU A 284 -20.63 -26.02 -3.41
CA GLU A 284 -21.26 -26.92 -4.39
C GLU A 284 -21.45 -28.33 -3.87
N ALA A 285 -20.53 -28.84 -3.07
CA ALA A 285 -20.62 -30.18 -2.48
C ALA A 285 -21.81 -30.34 -1.53
N GLY A 286 -22.36 -29.25 -1.00
CA GLY A 286 -23.47 -29.25 -0.07
C GLY A 286 -23.10 -29.76 1.34
N PRO A 287 -24.06 -29.77 2.28
CA PRO A 287 -23.83 -30.09 3.70
C PRO A 287 -23.47 -31.57 3.96
N GLU A 288 -23.78 -32.47 3.05
CA GLU A 288 -23.58 -33.93 3.28
C GLU A 288 -22.12 -34.38 3.11
N ARG A 289 -21.21 -33.51 2.69
CA ARG A 289 -19.80 -33.81 2.46
C ARG A 289 -18.82 -32.97 3.29
N ARG A 290 -19.35 -32.29 4.32
CA ARG A 290 -18.53 -31.53 5.25
C ARG A 290 -18.10 -32.33 6.46
#